data_b1b0ba14d678a6970f5d715d4e69921f
#
_entry.id   b1b0ba14d678a6970f5d715d4e69921f
#
_cell.length_a   1.000
_cell.length_b   1.000
_cell.length_c   1.000
_cell.angle_alpha   90.00
_cell.angle_beta   90.00
_cell.angle_gamma   90.00
#
_symmetry.space_group_name_H-M   'P 1'
#
loop_
_entity.id
_entity.type
_entity.pdbx_description
1 polymer ?
#
loop_
_entity_poly.entity_id
_entity_poly.type
_entity_poly.pdbx_seq_one_letter_code
_entity_poly.pdbx_strand_id
1 'polypeptide(L)'
;MRLHLLSPTLIALGLLSQAPTSLANNLVFCSEGSPAGFDTAQYTAATDNDAAEPIYNRLVEFERGGTAVQPGLATDWQVSEDGLAYTFHLRPGVKFHGNKTFKPTRDFNADDVLFTFNRMLDKNHPFRKAYPTEFPYFISMGLDKNIAKVEKTDPLTVVFTLNSVDAAFIQNIAMAFASILSAEYAEHLLTSGKPSDINQKPIGTGPFVFQRYQKDAQIRYKGNKEYWAPERVKIDNLIFSINVDPSVRIQKLRKNECQVTLHPRPADLPALRQDDKLQVLQQPGFNLGYIAYNTQHPPFDRLDVRQAMDMAVNKQAIIQAVYQDAGQVAVNAMPPTQWSYDTSLKDAPFDPAKARQMLKQAGVKEGTEITLWAMPVQRPYNPNAKLMAEMLQADWNKLGFKVRIVSYEWGEYLKRMKSGEHDIALIGWTGDNGDPDNWLGTLFSCGAIGSNNYSLWCDAQYDTLVNKAKQVTDRDQRIALYQQAQQRLKQQVPITPVAHSTVNQPLSANVKDFKVSPFGRNVFSGVSID
;
A
#
# COMPACT_ATOMS: atom_id res chain seq x y z
N MET A 1 -65.22 72.52 13.65
CA MET A 1 -65.36 71.12 13.25
C MET A 1 -64.34 70.85 12.14
N ARG A 2 -63.23 70.20 12.46
CA ARG A 2 -62.26 69.83 11.47
C ARG A 2 -62.05 68.30 11.58
N LEU A 3 -62.40 67.58 10.50
CA LEU A 3 -62.18 66.13 10.35
C LEU A 3 -60.71 65.88 10.05
N HIS A 4 -60.09 65.01 10.83
CA HIS A 4 -58.79 64.45 10.51
C HIS A 4 -59.00 63.10 9.84
N LEU A 5 -58.49 62.96 8.59
CA LEU A 5 -58.39 61.71 7.85
C LEU A 5 -57.17 60.95 8.34
N LEU A 6 -57.38 59.77 8.84
CA LEU A 6 -56.29 58.79 9.16
C LEU A 6 -55.95 57.95 7.90
N SER A 7 -54.70 57.99 7.48
CA SER A 7 -54.19 57.16 6.39
C SER A 7 -53.68 55.84 6.96
N PRO A 8 -53.94 54.64 6.38
CA PRO A 8 -53.40 53.41 6.86
C PRO A 8 -52.05 53.16 6.22
N THR A 9 -51.02 53.04 7.03
CA THR A 9 -49.67 52.62 6.62
C THR A 9 -49.62 51.09 6.44
N LEU A 10 -49.44 50.61 5.20
CA LEU A 10 -49.16 49.19 4.90
C LEU A 10 -47.73 48.84 5.33
N ILE A 11 -47.64 48.01 6.34
CA ILE A 11 -46.37 47.36 6.72
C ILE A 11 -46.19 46.13 5.81
N ALA A 12 -45.30 46.22 4.82
CA ALA A 12 -44.85 45.08 4.03
C ALA A 12 -43.89 44.23 4.87
N LEU A 13 -44.37 43.07 5.36
CA LEU A 13 -43.50 42.03 5.95
C LEU A 13 -42.65 41.38 4.83
N GLY A 14 -41.40 41.77 4.71
CA GLY A 14 -40.43 41.09 3.89
C GLY A 14 -40.09 39.71 4.47
N LEU A 15 -40.58 38.64 3.84
CA LEU A 15 -40.13 37.28 4.07
C LEU A 15 -38.68 37.17 3.60
N LEU A 16 -37.72 37.31 4.52
CA LEU A 16 -36.34 36.89 4.32
C LEU A 16 -36.34 35.35 4.21
N SER A 17 -36.32 34.83 2.99
CA SER A 17 -36.01 33.43 2.72
C SER A 17 -34.57 33.19 3.16
N GLN A 18 -34.38 32.64 4.36
CA GLN A 18 -33.10 32.07 4.76
C GLN A 18 -32.83 30.88 3.85
N ALA A 19 -31.90 31.04 2.90
CA ALA A 19 -31.32 29.90 2.19
C ALA A 19 -30.72 28.96 3.25
N PRO A 20 -30.97 27.65 3.20
CA PRO A 20 -30.37 26.72 4.12
C PRO A 20 -28.85 26.81 3.98
N THR A 21 -28.16 27.22 5.04
CA THR A 21 -26.73 27.11 5.12
C THR A 21 -26.41 25.62 5.10
N SER A 22 -26.02 25.11 3.95
CA SER A 22 -25.47 23.75 3.85
C SER A 22 -24.28 23.66 4.80
N LEU A 23 -24.42 22.88 5.86
CA LEU A 23 -23.31 22.54 6.72
C LEU A 23 -22.28 21.78 5.86
N ALA A 24 -21.01 22.23 5.93
CA ALA A 24 -19.94 21.58 5.17
C ALA A 24 -19.79 20.11 5.59
N ASN A 25 -19.79 19.21 4.63
CA ASN A 25 -19.57 17.77 4.86
C ASN A 25 -18.10 17.51 5.19
N ASN A 26 -17.80 17.37 6.47
CA ASN A 26 -16.45 17.11 6.97
C ASN A 26 -16.30 15.63 7.32
N LEU A 27 -15.26 14.97 6.79
CA LEU A 27 -14.88 13.62 7.17
C LEU A 27 -13.49 13.63 7.81
N VAL A 28 -13.40 13.06 9.01
CA VAL A 28 -12.14 12.89 9.72
C VAL A 28 -11.76 11.40 9.70
N PHE A 29 -10.62 11.12 9.12
CA PHE A 29 -9.97 9.80 9.15
C PHE A 29 -8.89 9.79 10.21
N CYS A 30 -8.99 8.91 11.21
CA CYS A 30 -7.95 8.68 12.19
C CYS A 30 -6.88 7.74 11.61
N SER A 31 -5.80 8.33 11.12
CA SER A 31 -4.63 7.66 10.55
C SER A 31 -3.67 7.16 11.63
N GLU A 32 -2.85 6.15 11.28
CA GLU A 32 -1.91 5.51 12.20
C GLU A 32 -0.53 6.20 12.27
N GLY A 33 -0.22 7.11 11.34
CA GLY A 33 1.11 7.70 11.31
C GLY A 33 1.23 8.89 10.37
N SER A 34 2.36 9.56 10.49
CA SER A 34 2.78 10.66 9.63
C SER A 34 3.37 10.14 8.33
N PRO A 35 2.94 10.65 7.15
CA PRO A 35 3.64 10.35 5.91
C PRO A 35 5.04 10.99 5.91
N ALA A 36 5.98 10.31 5.27
CA ALA A 36 7.31 10.85 5.00
C ALA A 36 7.28 11.93 3.90
N GLY A 37 6.28 11.86 3.02
CA GLY A 37 6.04 12.83 1.97
C GLY A 37 4.85 12.47 1.08
N PHE A 38 4.72 13.22 -0.02
CA PHE A 38 3.57 13.10 -0.93
C PHE A 38 3.96 12.74 -2.38
N ASP A 39 5.24 12.65 -2.69
CA ASP A 39 5.70 12.12 -3.98
C ASP A 39 5.73 10.59 -3.91
N THR A 40 4.64 9.97 -4.33
CA THR A 40 4.39 8.53 -4.20
C THR A 40 5.45 7.63 -4.84
N ALA A 41 6.19 8.13 -5.83
CA ALA A 41 7.26 7.36 -6.46
C ALA A 41 8.43 7.06 -5.50
N GLN A 42 8.59 7.84 -4.43
CA GLN A 42 9.69 7.70 -3.47
C GLN A 42 9.39 6.71 -2.33
N TYR A 43 8.11 6.30 -2.15
CA TYR A 43 7.66 5.58 -0.96
C TYR A 43 6.95 4.27 -1.29
N THR A 44 7.02 3.32 -0.37
CA THR A 44 6.32 2.03 -0.45
C THR A 44 5.39 1.79 0.75
N ALA A 45 5.41 2.65 1.77
CA ALA A 45 4.57 2.46 2.95
C ALA A 45 3.12 2.88 2.69
N ALA A 46 2.17 2.10 3.24
CA ALA A 46 0.74 2.38 3.12
C ALA A 46 0.36 3.78 3.62
N THR A 47 0.99 4.25 4.72
CA THR A 47 0.76 5.57 5.31
C THR A 47 1.04 6.71 4.32
N ASP A 48 2.13 6.60 3.53
CA ASP A 48 2.48 7.61 2.51
C ASP A 48 1.49 7.56 1.34
N ASN A 49 1.17 6.35 0.88
CA ASN A 49 0.23 6.14 -0.21
C ASN A 49 -1.18 6.63 0.13
N ASP A 50 -1.67 6.34 1.34
CA ASP A 50 -2.98 6.81 1.82
C ASP A 50 -3.06 8.35 1.89
N ALA A 51 -1.97 9.00 2.34
CA ALA A 51 -1.91 10.45 2.42
C ALA A 51 -1.88 11.12 1.04
N ALA A 52 -1.31 10.46 0.03
CA ALA A 52 -1.20 10.98 -1.32
C ALA A 52 -2.40 10.60 -2.22
N GLU A 53 -3.11 9.50 -1.94
CA GLU A 53 -4.25 9.01 -2.72
C GLU A 53 -5.32 10.09 -3.01
N PRO A 54 -5.71 10.96 -2.05
CA PRO A 54 -6.68 12.02 -2.31
C PRO A 54 -6.23 13.05 -3.36
N ILE A 55 -4.91 13.20 -3.58
CA ILE A 55 -4.32 14.30 -4.34
C ILE A 55 -4.16 13.95 -5.82
N TYR A 56 -3.89 12.69 -6.14
CA TYR A 56 -3.44 12.28 -7.46
C TYR A 56 -4.41 11.35 -8.18
N ASN A 57 -4.23 11.27 -9.50
CA ASN A 57 -4.72 10.17 -10.33
C ASN A 57 -3.56 9.55 -11.12
N ARG A 58 -3.81 8.36 -11.66
CA ARG A 58 -2.91 7.58 -12.52
C ARG A 58 -3.51 7.43 -13.90
N LEU A 59 -2.75 6.94 -14.86
CA LEU A 59 -3.29 6.63 -16.19
C LEU A 59 -4.42 5.62 -16.11
N VAL A 60 -4.22 4.59 -15.32
CA VAL A 60 -5.20 3.56 -14.99
C VAL A 60 -5.29 3.43 -13.48
N GLU A 61 -6.43 3.01 -12.96
CA GLU A 61 -6.72 2.94 -11.53
C GLU A 61 -7.33 1.59 -11.17
N PHE A 62 -7.17 1.15 -9.93
CA PHE A 62 -7.91 0.00 -9.45
C PHE A 62 -9.38 0.38 -9.17
N GLU A 63 -10.27 -0.56 -9.46
CA GLU A 63 -11.66 -0.45 -9.04
C GLU A 63 -11.75 -0.30 -7.51
N ARG A 64 -12.66 0.54 -7.04
CA ARG A 64 -12.87 0.73 -5.60
C ARG A 64 -13.38 -0.56 -4.95
N GLY A 65 -12.61 -1.08 -4.01
CA GLY A 65 -12.92 -2.33 -3.31
C GLY A 65 -12.59 -3.61 -4.11
N GLY A 66 -11.98 -3.47 -5.29
CA GLY A 66 -11.59 -4.57 -6.17
C GLY A 66 -10.11 -4.57 -6.54
N THR A 67 -9.71 -5.53 -7.38
CA THR A 67 -8.35 -5.68 -7.93
C THR A 67 -8.30 -5.44 -9.44
N ALA A 68 -9.47 -5.28 -10.08
CA ALA A 68 -9.56 -5.00 -11.50
C ALA A 68 -9.04 -3.59 -11.82
N VAL A 69 -8.35 -3.46 -12.96
CA VAL A 69 -7.89 -2.15 -13.47
C VAL A 69 -8.94 -1.54 -14.35
N GLN A 70 -9.16 -0.25 -14.21
CA GLN A 70 -10.11 0.56 -14.97
C GLN A 70 -9.46 1.85 -15.48
N PRO A 71 -10.06 2.54 -16.46
CA PRO A 71 -9.63 3.86 -16.90
C PRO A 71 -9.53 4.88 -15.75
N GLY A 72 -8.44 5.68 -15.78
CA GLY A 72 -8.22 6.83 -14.91
C GLY A 72 -8.05 8.11 -15.73
N LEU A 73 -6.82 8.66 -15.78
CA LEU A 73 -6.45 9.76 -16.67
C LEU A 73 -6.37 9.34 -18.15
N ALA A 74 -6.15 8.05 -18.43
CA ALA A 74 -6.42 7.49 -19.74
C ALA A 74 -7.89 7.07 -19.84
N THR A 75 -8.53 7.34 -20.96
CA THR A 75 -9.90 6.87 -21.28
C THR A 75 -9.93 5.42 -21.70
N ASP A 76 -8.86 4.97 -22.34
CA ASP A 76 -8.62 3.62 -22.82
C ASP A 76 -7.13 3.41 -23.11
N TRP A 77 -6.76 2.17 -23.40
CA TRP A 77 -5.41 1.83 -23.88
C TRP A 77 -5.44 0.64 -24.81
N GLN A 78 -4.41 0.55 -25.66
CA GLN A 78 -4.21 -0.54 -26.58
C GLN A 78 -2.82 -1.14 -26.38
N VAL A 79 -2.71 -2.45 -26.59
CA VAL A 79 -1.45 -3.18 -26.52
C VAL A 79 -1.15 -3.72 -27.93
N SER A 80 0.07 -3.53 -28.41
CA SER A 80 0.50 -4.08 -29.72
C SER A 80 0.49 -5.61 -29.71
N GLU A 81 0.41 -6.22 -30.89
CA GLU A 81 0.35 -7.68 -31.05
C GLU A 81 1.56 -8.40 -30.43
N ASP A 82 2.75 -7.77 -30.47
CA ASP A 82 3.96 -8.28 -29.87
C ASP A 82 4.04 -8.05 -28.34
N GLY A 83 3.06 -7.34 -27.76
CA GLY A 83 3.00 -7.02 -26.32
C GLY A 83 4.03 -6.00 -25.85
N LEU A 84 4.74 -5.32 -26.76
CA LEU A 84 5.83 -4.41 -26.43
C LEU A 84 5.45 -2.93 -26.41
N ALA A 85 4.34 -2.54 -27.03
CA ALA A 85 3.90 -1.16 -27.03
C ALA A 85 2.52 -1.00 -26.39
N TYR A 86 2.40 -0.05 -25.47
CA TYR A 86 1.16 0.33 -24.78
C TYR A 86 0.81 1.76 -25.13
N THR A 87 -0.26 1.95 -25.90
CA THR A 87 -0.77 3.26 -26.32
C THR A 87 -1.92 3.68 -25.43
N PHE A 88 -1.80 4.81 -24.74
CA PHE A 88 -2.82 5.39 -23.87
C PHE A 88 -3.42 6.63 -24.49
N HIS A 89 -4.76 6.68 -24.59
CA HIS A 89 -5.49 7.88 -24.97
C HIS A 89 -5.90 8.64 -23.72
N LEU A 90 -5.44 9.89 -23.59
CA LEU A 90 -5.57 10.68 -22.38
C LEU A 90 -6.92 11.41 -22.34
N ARG A 91 -7.45 11.57 -21.14
CA ARG A 91 -8.69 12.29 -20.88
C ARG A 91 -8.50 13.80 -21.09
N PRO A 92 -9.26 14.45 -22.00
CA PRO A 92 -9.17 15.90 -22.19
C PRO A 92 -9.83 16.66 -21.03
N GLY A 93 -9.43 17.93 -20.83
CA GLY A 93 -10.08 18.86 -19.90
C GLY A 93 -9.85 18.58 -18.41
N VAL A 94 -8.91 17.70 -18.06
CA VAL A 94 -8.55 17.43 -16.68
C VAL A 94 -7.67 18.53 -16.11
N LYS A 95 -8.05 19.12 -14.99
CA LYS A 95 -7.33 20.24 -14.37
C LYS A 95 -6.44 19.78 -13.23
N PHE A 96 -5.26 20.38 -13.14
CA PHE A 96 -4.43 20.28 -11.95
C PHE A 96 -4.91 21.23 -10.84
N HIS A 97 -4.67 20.85 -9.60
CA HIS A 97 -4.86 21.74 -8.45
C HIS A 97 -3.96 22.98 -8.55
N GLY A 98 -4.39 24.07 -7.96
CA GLY A 98 -3.53 25.20 -7.66
C GLY A 98 -3.18 25.25 -6.17
N ASN A 99 -2.13 26.00 -5.84
CA ASN A 99 -1.80 26.35 -4.47
C ASN A 99 -1.47 27.85 -4.34
N LYS A 100 -1.01 28.28 -3.17
CA LYS A 100 -0.72 29.72 -2.92
C LYS A 100 0.42 30.29 -3.77
N THR A 101 1.32 29.45 -4.25
CA THR A 101 2.54 29.85 -4.96
C THR A 101 2.52 29.50 -6.45
N PHE A 102 1.56 28.64 -6.86
CA PHE A 102 1.46 28.19 -8.24
C PHE A 102 -0.01 28.03 -8.65
N LYS A 103 -0.32 28.52 -9.84
CA LYS A 103 -1.62 28.35 -10.49
C LYS A 103 -1.36 27.75 -11.87
N PRO A 104 -1.90 26.54 -12.17
CA PRO A 104 -1.78 25.92 -13.48
C PRO A 104 -2.32 26.83 -14.58
N THR A 105 -1.64 26.84 -15.72
CA THR A 105 -2.05 27.65 -16.90
C THR A 105 -2.64 26.79 -18.01
N ARG A 106 -2.53 25.46 -17.92
CA ARG A 106 -3.07 24.48 -18.86
C ARG A 106 -3.68 23.27 -18.15
N ASP A 107 -4.48 22.53 -18.89
CA ASP A 107 -4.98 21.23 -18.47
C ASP A 107 -3.90 20.14 -18.57
N PHE A 108 -4.15 18.99 -17.91
CA PHE A 108 -3.35 17.79 -18.01
C PHE A 108 -3.21 17.35 -19.49
N ASN A 109 -1.99 16.93 -19.84
CA ASN A 109 -1.69 16.39 -21.16
C ASN A 109 -0.50 15.40 -21.12
N ALA A 110 -0.05 14.95 -22.28
CA ALA A 110 1.05 14.01 -22.45
C ALA A 110 2.38 14.46 -21.81
N ASP A 111 2.66 15.76 -21.73
CA ASP A 111 3.90 16.26 -21.14
C ASP A 111 4.01 15.93 -19.64
N ASP A 112 2.89 15.85 -18.93
CA ASP A 112 2.85 15.48 -17.52
C ASP A 112 3.18 13.98 -17.32
N VAL A 113 2.71 13.14 -18.24
CA VAL A 113 3.06 11.72 -18.26
C VAL A 113 4.56 11.53 -18.55
N LEU A 114 5.06 12.23 -19.58
CA LEU A 114 6.48 12.20 -19.94
C LEU A 114 7.35 12.66 -18.77
N PHE A 115 7.01 13.76 -18.12
CA PHE A 115 7.74 14.25 -16.95
C PHE A 115 7.77 13.18 -15.84
N THR A 116 6.60 12.63 -15.51
CA THR A 116 6.44 11.66 -14.42
C THR A 116 7.33 10.43 -14.61
N PHE A 117 7.34 9.85 -15.81
CA PHE A 117 8.10 8.62 -16.04
C PHE A 117 9.56 8.89 -16.42
N ASN A 118 9.86 9.92 -17.22
CA ASN A 118 11.24 10.18 -17.65
C ASN A 118 12.14 10.62 -16.49
N ARG A 119 11.62 11.30 -15.45
CA ARG A 119 12.41 11.59 -14.24
C ARG A 119 12.81 10.31 -13.48
N MET A 120 12.03 9.22 -13.61
CA MET A 120 12.36 7.92 -13.01
C MET A 120 13.31 7.10 -13.89
N LEU A 121 13.14 7.18 -15.20
CA LEU A 121 13.96 6.45 -16.19
C LEU A 121 15.35 7.07 -16.35
N ASP A 122 15.41 8.38 -16.57
CA ASP A 122 16.66 9.07 -16.88
C ASP A 122 17.33 9.65 -15.61
N LYS A 123 18.45 9.04 -15.21
CA LYS A 123 19.29 9.56 -14.11
C LYS A 123 19.84 10.96 -14.36
N ASN A 124 19.88 11.40 -15.64
CA ASN A 124 20.33 12.73 -16.04
C ASN A 124 19.19 13.73 -16.17
N HIS A 125 17.94 13.34 -15.94
CA HIS A 125 16.81 14.24 -15.98
C HIS A 125 17.04 15.48 -15.09
N PRO A 126 16.83 16.72 -15.58
CA PRO A 126 17.15 17.95 -14.82
C PRO A 126 16.51 18.00 -13.44
N PHE A 127 15.25 17.59 -13.33
CA PHE A 127 14.55 17.56 -12.05
C PHE A 127 15.16 16.55 -11.08
N ARG A 128 15.55 15.36 -11.56
CA ARG A 128 16.19 14.33 -10.74
C ARG A 128 17.57 14.77 -10.24
N LYS A 129 18.32 15.52 -11.04
CA LYS A 129 19.60 16.13 -10.61
C LYS A 129 19.42 17.21 -9.55
N ALA A 130 18.37 18.02 -9.69
CA ALA A 130 18.07 19.10 -8.75
C ALA A 130 17.48 18.57 -7.41
N TYR A 131 16.80 17.44 -7.46
CA TYR A 131 16.22 16.74 -6.30
C TYR A 131 16.50 15.24 -6.40
N PRO A 132 17.70 14.80 -6.03
CA PRO A 132 18.10 13.40 -6.08
C PRO A 132 17.24 12.55 -5.13
N THR A 133 16.57 11.55 -5.69
CA THR A 133 15.71 10.63 -4.95
C THR A 133 15.76 9.23 -5.57
N GLU A 134 15.40 8.23 -4.78
CA GLU A 134 15.24 6.85 -5.24
C GLU A 134 13.76 6.53 -5.51
N PHE A 135 13.52 5.55 -6.38
CA PHE A 135 12.18 5.12 -6.80
C PHE A 135 12.00 3.62 -6.54
N PRO A 136 11.74 3.20 -5.28
CA PRO A 136 11.85 1.81 -4.85
C PRO A 136 10.97 0.83 -5.64
N TYR A 137 9.68 1.14 -5.85
CA TYR A 137 8.80 0.26 -6.65
C TYR A 137 9.24 0.18 -8.10
N PHE A 138 9.57 1.32 -8.70
CA PHE A 138 9.98 1.39 -10.11
C PHE A 138 11.21 0.52 -10.38
N ILE A 139 12.17 0.51 -9.44
CA ILE A 139 13.40 -0.30 -9.52
C ILE A 139 13.13 -1.77 -9.18
N SER A 140 12.41 -2.06 -8.08
CA SER A 140 12.19 -3.44 -7.64
C SER A 140 11.34 -4.25 -8.60
N MET A 141 10.45 -3.61 -9.36
CA MET A 141 9.65 -4.24 -10.41
C MET A 141 10.41 -4.35 -11.75
N GLY A 142 11.64 -3.83 -11.83
CA GLY A 142 12.47 -3.86 -13.02
C GLY A 142 11.99 -2.92 -14.14
N LEU A 143 11.10 -1.97 -13.83
CA LEU A 143 10.56 -1.03 -14.82
C LEU A 143 11.62 -0.08 -15.36
N ASP A 144 12.62 0.25 -14.55
CA ASP A 144 13.80 1.03 -14.96
C ASP A 144 14.63 0.38 -16.07
N LYS A 145 14.54 -0.95 -16.20
CA LYS A 145 15.23 -1.73 -17.24
C LYS A 145 14.29 -2.13 -18.37
N ASN A 146 13.01 -2.30 -18.06
CA ASN A 146 12.04 -2.81 -19.03
C ASN A 146 11.37 -1.72 -19.86
N ILE A 147 11.14 -0.51 -19.35
CA ILE A 147 10.63 0.60 -20.15
C ILE A 147 11.79 1.16 -20.98
N ALA A 148 11.73 0.91 -22.29
CA ALA A 148 12.73 1.43 -23.24
C ALA A 148 12.57 2.93 -23.45
N LYS A 149 11.30 3.40 -23.58
CA LYS A 149 10.97 4.82 -23.77
C LYS A 149 9.51 5.10 -23.46
N VAL A 150 9.21 6.37 -23.19
CA VAL A 150 7.88 6.94 -23.09
C VAL A 150 7.82 8.14 -24.04
N GLU A 151 6.91 8.14 -24.98
CA GLU A 151 6.81 9.15 -26.03
C GLU A 151 5.37 9.64 -26.17
N LYS A 152 5.19 10.90 -26.58
CA LYS A 152 3.90 11.41 -27.03
C LYS A 152 3.84 11.41 -28.55
N THR A 153 2.72 10.99 -29.12
CA THR A 153 2.42 11.13 -30.55
C THR A 153 1.63 12.40 -30.84
N ASP A 154 0.85 12.83 -29.87
CA ASP A 154 0.11 14.09 -29.85
C ASP A 154 -0.15 14.52 -28.40
N PRO A 155 -0.77 15.68 -28.11
CA PRO A 155 -0.99 16.16 -26.75
C PRO A 155 -1.83 15.24 -25.85
N LEU A 156 -2.60 14.32 -26.41
CA LEU A 156 -3.49 13.42 -25.68
C LEU A 156 -3.21 11.93 -25.93
N THR A 157 -2.06 11.61 -26.52
CA THR A 157 -1.67 10.21 -26.78
C THR A 157 -0.23 9.95 -26.35
N VAL A 158 -0.05 8.94 -25.51
CA VAL A 158 1.26 8.51 -24.99
C VAL A 158 1.49 7.04 -25.29
N VAL A 159 2.70 6.71 -25.72
CA VAL A 159 3.14 5.35 -25.99
C VAL A 159 4.29 4.97 -25.06
N PHE A 160 4.11 3.87 -24.33
CA PHE A 160 5.19 3.19 -23.60
C PHE A 160 5.71 2.05 -24.47
N THR A 161 7.01 2.03 -24.72
CA THR A 161 7.67 0.91 -25.40
C THR A 161 8.49 0.14 -24.39
N LEU A 162 8.30 -1.18 -24.33
CA LEU A 162 9.01 -2.09 -23.43
C LEU A 162 10.14 -2.82 -24.16
N ASN A 163 11.20 -3.16 -23.45
CA ASN A 163 12.29 -4.02 -23.93
C ASN A 163 11.89 -5.50 -23.98
N SER A 164 10.95 -5.90 -23.14
CA SER A 164 10.41 -7.27 -23.09
C SER A 164 8.95 -7.22 -22.65
N VAL A 165 8.18 -8.22 -23.05
CA VAL A 165 6.77 -8.37 -22.61
C VAL A 165 6.71 -8.40 -21.08
N ASP A 166 5.81 -7.62 -20.52
CA ASP A 166 5.51 -7.59 -19.08
C ASP A 166 3.98 -7.66 -18.88
N ALA A 167 3.50 -8.85 -18.60
CA ALA A 167 2.07 -9.09 -18.38
C ALA A 167 1.50 -8.39 -17.13
N ALA A 168 2.37 -7.95 -16.19
CA ALA A 168 2.00 -7.19 -15.02
C ALA A 168 2.03 -5.66 -15.24
N PHE A 169 2.48 -5.19 -16.41
CA PHE A 169 2.74 -3.76 -16.66
C PHE A 169 1.54 -2.86 -16.33
N ILE A 170 0.35 -3.20 -16.83
CA ILE A 170 -0.88 -2.41 -16.56
C ILE A 170 -1.22 -2.39 -15.07
N GLN A 171 -1.08 -3.52 -14.37
CA GLN A 171 -1.29 -3.62 -12.93
C GLN A 171 -0.27 -2.76 -12.16
N ASN A 172 0.99 -2.77 -12.60
CA ASN A 172 2.06 -2.01 -11.97
C ASN A 172 1.82 -0.51 -12.09
N ILE A 173 1.45 0.01 -13.27
CA ILE A 173 1.20 1.45 -13.45
C ILE A 173 -0.14 1.94 -12.87
N ALA A 174 -1.01 1.04 -12.39
CA ALA A 174 -2.16 1.39 -11.56
C ALA A 174 -1.80 1.65 -10.09
N MET A 175 -0.58 1.31 -9.68
CA MET A 175 -0.10 1.53 -8.30
C MET A 175 0.23 3.00 -8.04
N ALA A 176 0.27 3.37 -6.75
CA ALA A 176 0.45 4.75 -6.31
C ALA A 176 1.73 5.41 -6.83
N PHE A 177 2.83 4.67 -6.99
CA PHE A 177 4.10 5.23 -7.49
C PHE A 177 3.99 5.86 -8.88
N ALA A 178 3.02 5.41 -9.68
CA ALA A 178 2.76 5.91 -11.04
C ALA A 178 1.76 7.10 -11.08
N SER A 179 1.52 7.75 -9.94
CA SER A 179 0.71 8.98 -9.87
C SER A 179 1.28 10.07 -10.76
N ILE A 180 0.42 10.68 -11.59
CA ILE A 180 0.86 11.68 -12.56
C ILE A 180 1.08 13.04 -11.87
N LEU A 181 2.26 13.59 -12.08
CA LEU A 181 2.68 14.89 -11.57
C LEU A 181 2.64 15.95 -12.67
N SER A 182 2.41 17.21 -12.29
CA SER A 182 2.41 18.34 -13.22
C SER A 182 3.82 18.71 -13.67
N ALA A 183 4.09 18.60 -14.96
CA ALA A 183 5.35 19.07 -15.57
C ALA A 183 5.53 20.58 -15.41
N GLU A 184 4.44 21.35 -15.57
CA GLU A 184 4.44 22.81 -15.40
C GLU A 184 4.81 23.22 -13.96
N TYR A 185 4.26 22.51 -12.97
CA TYR A 185 4.63 22.76 -11.57
C TYR A 185 6.08 22.38 -11.28
N ALA A 186 6.54 21.26 -11.83
CA ALA A 186 7.93 20.85 -11.67
C ALA A 186 8.91 21.87 -12.25
N GLU A 187 8.62 22.43 -13.44
CA GLU A 187 9.43 23.49 -14.02
C GLU A 187 9.41 24.78 -13.20
N HIS A 188 8.24 25.17 -12.67
CA HIS A 188 8.12 26.29 -11.73
C HIS A 188 8.98 26.06 -10.49
N LEU A 189 9.02 24.86 -9.95
CA LEU A 189 9.83 24.51 -8.76
C LEU A 189 11.33 24.54 -9.08
N LEU A 190 11.74 24.06 -10.25
CA LEU A 190 13.13 24.15 -10.70
C LEU A 190 13.59 25.60 -10.82
N THR A 191 12.83 26.43 -11.52
CA THR A 191 13.16 27.85 -11.76
C THR A 191 13.15 28.67 -10.47
N SER A 192 12.31 28.31 -9.49
CA SER A 192 12.27 28.93 -8.16
C SER A 192 13.29 28.38 -7.16
N GLY A 193 14.09 27.37 -7.54
CA GLY A 193 15.10 26.74 -6.68
C GLY A 193 14.52 25.92 -5.53
N LYS A 194 13.29 25.41 -5.66
CA LYS A 194 12.57 24.65 -4.62
C LYS A 194 12.06 23.29 -5.10
N PRO A 195 12.89 22.46 -5.76
CA PRO A 195 12.42 21.21 -6.35
C PRO A 195 11.86 20.21 -5.30
N SER A 196 12.31 20.26 -4.04
CA SER A 196 11.78 19.44 -2.95
C SER A 196 10.32 19.76 -2.57
N ASP A 197 9.78 20.92 -2.96
CA ASP A 197 8.38 21.28 -2.70
C ASP A 197 7.41 20.35 -3.46
N ILE A 198 7.83 19.64 -4.48
CA ILE A 198 7.03 18.60 -5.15
C ILE A 198 6.58 17.51 -4.17
N ASN A 199 7.42 17.19 -3.19
CA ASN A 199 7.14 16.22 -2.14
C ASN A 199 6.45 16.82 -0.90
N GLN A 200 6.51 18.13 -0.70
CA GLN A 200 6.00 18.79 0.51
C GLN A 200 4.75 19.62 0.28
N LYS A 201 4.55 20.11 -0.93
CA LYS A 201 3.42 20.95 -1.37
C LYS A 201 2.81 20.38 -2.65
N PRO A 202 2.24 19.18 -2.56
CA PRO A 202 1.82 18.43 -3.73
C PRO A 202 0.71 19.13 -4.51
N ILE A 203 0.76 18.98 -5.84
CA ILE A 203 -0.30 19.35 -6.78
C ILE A 203 -0.59 18.14 -7.65
N GLY A 204 -1.85 17.76 -7.72
CA GLY A 204 -2.32 16.65 -8.53
C GLY A 204 -3.62 16.98 -9.24
N THR A 205 -4.24 15.96 -9.81
CA THR A 205 -5.52 16.02 -10.51
C THR A 205 -6.66 15.35 -9.72
N GLY A 206 -6.39 14.91 -8.49
CA GLY A 206 -7.27 14.06 -7.70
C GLY A 206 -8.51 14.75 -7.15
N PRO A 207 -9.37 13.97 -6.46
CA PRO A 207 -10.65 14.45 -5.93
C PRO A 207 -10.54 15.44 -4.77
N PHE A 208 -9.37 15.56 -4.15
CA PHE A 208 -9.15 16.48 -3.04
C PHE A 208 -7.87 17.29 -3.22
N VAL A 209 -7.97 18.60 -2.93
CA VAL A 209 -6.88 19.57 -3.00
C VAL A 209 -6.16 19.62 -1.66
N PHE A 210 -4.86 19.35 -1.65
CA PHE A 210 -4.02 19.48 -0.47
C PHE A 210 -4.03 20.91 0.06
N GLN A 211 -4.22 21.07 1.37
CA GLN A 211 -4.23 22.37 2.03
C GLN A 211 -3.05 22.55 2.98
N ARG A 212 -2.81 21.56 3.82
CA ARG A 212 -1.80 21.68 4.88
C ARG A 212 -1.44 20.32 5.45
N TYR A 213 -0.17 20.13 5.75
CA TYR A 213 0.33 19.03 6.58
C TYR A 213 1.02 19.59 7.82
N GLN A 214 0.69 19.05 8.96
CA GLN A 214 1.35 19.27 10.24
C GLN A 214 1.75 17.89 10.78
N LYS A 215 3.06 17.64 10.76
CA LYS A 215 3.62 16.35 11.18
C LYS A 215 3.12 15.98 12.58
N ASP A 216 2.82 14.70 12.77
CA ASP A 216 2.33 14.08 14.02
C ASP A 216 1.01 14.67 14.54
N ALA A 217 0.31 15.46 13.73
CA ALA A 217 -0.97 16.05 14.10
C ALA A 217 -2.06 15.80 13.03
N GLN A 218 -1.95 16.38 11.86
CA GLN A 218 -3.02 16.30 10.86
C GLN A 218 -2.57 16.64 9.43
N ILE A 219 -3.35 16.11 8.46
CA ILE A 219 -3.33 16.56 7.08
C ILE A 219 -4.73 17.07 6.74
N ARG A 220 -4.83 18.17 6.01
CA ARG A 220 -6.11 18.74 5.57
C ARG A 220 -6.18 18.82 4.07
N TYR A 221 -7.33 18.42 3.56
CA TYR A 221 -7.68 18.50 2.14
C TYR A 221 -9.06 19.14 1.98
N LYS A 222 -9.28 19.75 0.83
CA LYS A 222 -10.57 20.31 0.43
C LYS A 222 -11.08 19.59 -0.81
N GLY A 223 -12.37 19.31 -0.87
CA GLY A 223 -13.00 18.72 -2.05
C GLY A 223 -12.72 19.53 -3.32
N ASN A 224 -12.25 18.87 -4.37
CA ASN A 224 -11.95 19.48 -5.65
C ASN A 224 -13.21 19.66 -6.48
N LYS A 225 -13.74 20.87 -6.55
CA LYS A 225 -14.96 21.19 -7.31
C LYS A 225 -14.78 21.14 -8.83
N GLU A 226 -13.53 21.13 -9.29
CA GLU A 226 -13.18 21.03 -10.72
C GLU A 226 -12.70 19.61 -11.08
N TYR A 227 -12.97 18.62 -10.23
CA TYR A 227 -12.59 17.23 -10.48
C TYR A 227 -13.33 16.69 -11.71
N TRP A 228 -12.62 15.95 -12.56
CA TRP A 228 -13.16 15.42 -13.82
C TRP A 228 -14.29 14.38 -13.64
N ALA A 229 -14.49 13.86 -12.43
CA ALA A 229 -15.61 13.00 -12.01
C ALA A 229 -16.31 13.60 -10.79
N PRO A 230 -17.08 14.70 -10.95
CA PRO A 230 -17.60 15.51 -9.84
C PRO A 230 -18.53 14.73 -8.91
N GLU A 231 -19.21 13.69 -9.40
CA GLU A 231 -20.05 12.80 -8.60
C GLU A 231 -19.29 12.02 -7.53
N ARG A 232 -17.97 11.94 -7.66
CA ARG A 232 -17.06 11.30 -6.70
C ARG A 232 -16.58 12.22 -5.58
N VAL A 233 -16.92 13.52 -5.61
CA VAL A 233 -16.49 14.51 -4.61
C VAL A 233 -17.70 14.91 -3.77
N LYS A 234 -18.02 14.07 -2.77
CA LYS A 234 -19.20 14.26 -1.87
C LYS A 234 -18.82 14.85 -0.51
N ILE A 235 -17.53 15.01 -0.23
CA ILE A 235 -16.97 15.54 1.01
C ILE A 235 -16.35 16.90 0.72
N ASP A 236 -16.68 17.92 1.51
CA ASP A 236 -16.11 19.27 1.35
C ASP A 236 -14.72 19.36 1.97
N ASN A 237 -14.51 18.77 3.16
CA ASN A 237 -13.23 18.77 3.85
C ASN A 237 -12.91 17.34 4.33
N LEU A 238 -11.75 16.84 3.90
CA LEU A 238 -11.19 15.59 4.37
C LEU A 238 -10.00 15.90 5.29
N ILE A 239 -10.00 15.31 6.49
CA ILE A 239 -8.97 15.55 7.49
C ILE A 239 -8.41 14.21 7.92
N PHE A 240 -7.09 14.04 7.80
CA PHE A 240 -6.37 12.94 8.41
C PHE A 240 -5.89 13.37 9.79
N SER A 241 -6.46 12.83 10.85
CA SER A 241 -6.04 13.04 12.24
C SER A 241 -5.05 11.93 12.61
N ILE A 242 -3.79 12.30 12.84
CA ILE A 242 -2.71 11.33 13.06
C ILE A 242 -2.72 10.87 14.52
N ASN A 243 -2.92 9.58 14.75
CA ASN A 243 -2.99 8.98 16.07
C ASN A 243 -2.35 7.58 16.03
N VAL A 244 -1.15 7.46 16.54
CA VAL A 244 -0.37 6.21 16.47
C VAL A 244 -1.01 5.08 17.29
N ASP A 245 -1.53 5.40 18.48
CA ASP A 245 -2.14 4.41 19.37
C ASP A 245 -3.52 3.95 18.86
N PRO A 246 -3.72 2.65 18.61
CA PRO A 246 -5.00 2.12 18.13
C PRO A 246 -6.15 2.32 19.12
N SER A 247 -5.89 2.31 20.42
CA SER A 247 -6.93 2.52 21.45
C SER A 247 -7.44 3.95 21.42
N VAL A 248 -6.54 4.93 21.19
CA VAL A 248 -6.92 6.34 21.02
C VAL A 248 -7.77 6.51 19.77
N ARG A 249 -7.40 5.86 18.65
CA ARG A 249 -8.22 5.91 17.41
C ARG A 249 -9.63 5.37 17.62
N ILE A 250 -9.77 4.24 18.31
CA ILE A 250 -11.08 3.66 18.62
C ILE A 250 -11.90 4.55 19.55
N GLN A 251 -11.30 5.17 20.58
CA GLN A 251 -11.99 6.11 21.44
C GLN A 251 -12.50 7.34 20.69
N LYS A 252 -11.68 7.89 19.78
CA LYS A 252 -12.08 9.00 18.92
C LYS A 252 -13.23 8.63 17.97
N LEU A 253 -13.20 7.42 17.39
CA LEU A 253 -14.30 6.91 16.56
C LEU A 253 -15.60 6.85 17.37
N ARG A 254 -15.59 6.27 18.58
CA ARG A 254 -16.77 6.18 19.46
C ARG A 254 -17.33 7.55 19.87
N LYS A 255 -16.47 8.55 20.02
CA LYS A 255 -16.86 9.93 20.31
C LYS A 255 -17.25 10.75 19.06
N ASN A 256 -17.23 10.12 17.88
CA ASN A 256 -17.42 10.78 16.59
C ASN A 256 -16.42 11.92 16.30
N GLU A 257 -15.25 11.89 16.94
CA GLU A 257 -14.13 12.78 16.61
C GLU A 257 -13.41 12.34 15.32
N CYS A 258 -13.57 11.06 14.94
CA CYS A 258 -13.23 10.48 13.64
C CYS A 258 -14.44 9.71 13.13
N GLN A 259 -14.62 9.69 11.81
CA GLN A 259 -15.68 8.90 11.19
C GLN A 259 -15.17 7.61 10.55
N VAL A 260 -13.88 7.53 10.27
CA VAL A 260 -13.20 6.33 9.73
C VAL A 260 -11.90 6.13 10.49
N THR A 261 -11.55 4.89 10.81
CA THR A 261 -10.22 4.52 11.31
C THR A 261 -9.80 3.16 10.77
N LEU A 262 -8.56 2.77 11.04
CA LEU A 262 -7.96 1.54 10.52
C LEU A 262 -7.26 0.76 11.64
N HIS A 263 -6.99 -0.51 11.37
CA HIS A 263 -6.21 -1.44 12.21
C HIS A 263 -6.67 -1.44 13.67
N PRO A 264 -7.97 -1.80 13.96
CA PRO A 264 -8.40 -2.04 15.33
C PRO A 264 -7.64 -3.25 15.91
N ARG A 265 -7.43 -3.27 17.22
CA ARG A 265 -6.92 -4.48 17.84
C ARG A 265 -7.98 -5.58 17.73
N PRO A 266 -7.60 -6.85 17.50
CA PRO A 266 -8.57 -7.96 17.43
C PRO A 266 -9.50 -8.00 18.66
N ALA A 267 -8.98 -7.73 19.85
CA ALA A 267 -9.75 -7.67 21.11
C ALA A 267 -10.85 -6.58 21.13
N ASP A 268 -10.74 -5.52 20.34
CA ASP A 268 -11.73 -4.44 20.28
C ASP A 268 -12.93 -4.77 19.36
N LEU A 269 -12.77 -5.72 18.44
CA LEU A 269 -13.76 -6.02 17.38
C LEU A 269 -15.14 -6.43 17.92
N PRO A 270 -15.28 -7.31 18.94
CA PRO A 270 -16.60 -7.66 19.47
C PRO A 270 -17.39 -6.45 19.96
N ALA A 271 -16.75 -5.55 20.69
CA ALA A 271 -17.38 -4.35 21.24
C ALA A 271 -17.69 -3.29 20.15
N LEU A 272 -16.89 -3.23 19.07
CA LEU A 272 -17.16 -2.35 17.94
C LEU A 272 -18.36 -2.82 17.11
N ARG A 273 -18.54 -4.14 16.94
CA ARG A 273 -19.66 -4.73 16.21
C ARG A 273 -21.00 -4.61 16.95
N GLN A 274 -20.97 -4.43 18.27
CA GLN A 274 -22.16 -4.26 19.11
C GLN A 274 -22.61 -2.80 19.27
N ASP A 275 -21.81 -1.85 18.77
CA ASP A 275 -22.11 -0.41 18.89
C ASP A 275 -22.93 0.03 17.69
N ASP A 276 -24.23 0.36 17.89
CA ASP A 276 -25.16 0.76 16.84
C ASP A 276 -24.76 2.05 16.10
N LYS A 277 -23.87 2.85 16.66
CA LYS A 277 -23.33 4.06 16.04
C LYS A 277 -22.18 3.77 15.07
N LEU A 278 -21.70 2.53 15.04
CA LEU A 278 -20.56 2.10 14.27
C LEU A 278 -20.93 0.99 13.30
N GLN A 279 -20.10 0.82 12.29
CA GLN A 279 -20.08 -0.37 11.43
C GLN A 279 -18.64 -0.86 11.30
N VAL A 280 -18.46 -2.16 11.17
CA VAL A 280 -17.16 -2.79 10.93
C VAL A 280 -17.26 -3.54 9.61
N LEU A 281 -16.72 -2.94 8.55
CA LEU A 281 -16.61 -3.62 7.26
C LEU A 281 -15.48 -4.64 7.32
N GLN A 282 -15.69 -5.76 6.67
CA GLN A 282 -14.72 -6.86 6.63
C GLN A 282 -14.49 -7.35 5.20
N GLN A 283 -13.26 -7.77 4.94
CA GLN A 283 -12.95 -8.62 3.78
C GLN A 283 -11.73 -9.49 4.05
N PRO A 284 -11.57 -10.62 3.35
CA PRO A 284 -10.33 -11.40 3.37
C PRO A 284 -9.15 -10.49 3.03
N GLY A 285 -8.10 -10.52 3.87
CA GLY A 285 -6.94 -9.69 3.63
C GLY A 285 -6.11 -10.23 2.46
N PHE A 286 -5.75 -9.35 1.56
CA PHE A 286 -4.78 -9.62 0.50
C PHE A 286 -3.38 -9.41 1.07
N ASN A 287 -3.06 -10.19 2.12
CA ASN A 287 -1.85 -10.02 2.92
C ASN A 287 -1.26 -11.35 3.39
N LEU A 288 -0.01 -11.28 3.83
CA LEU A 288 0.75 -12.39 4.38
C LEU A 288 1.66 -11.88 5.50
N GLY A 289 1.54 -12.43 6.70
CA GLY A 289 2.56 -12.33 7.75
C GLY A 289 3.49 -13.53 7.70
N TYR A 290 4.79 -13.31 7.73
CA TYR A 290 5.78 -14.39 7.64
C TYR A 290 7.02 -14.13 8.48
N ILE A 291 7.76 -15.20 8.72
CA ILE A 291 9.10 -15.19 9.30
C ILE A 291 10.10 -15.28 8.16
N ALA A 292 10.99 -14.30 8.03
CA ALA A 292 12.07 -14.32 7.06
C ALA A 292 13.36 -14.84 7.71
N TYR A 293 14.00 -15.83 7.10
CA TYR A 293 15.31 -16.31 7.50
C TYR A 293 16.37 -15.66 6.61
N ASN A 294 17.39 -15.03 7.21
CA ASN A 294 18.50 -14.49 6.44
C ASN A 294 19.36 -15.64 5.93
N THR A 295 19.19 -16.00 4.67
CA THR A 295 19.88 -17.15 4.06
C THR A 295 21.37 -16.91 3.82
N GLN A 296 21.89 -15.72 4.12
CA GLN A 296 23.32 -15.40 4.06
C GLN A 296 24.00 -15.50 5.43
N HIS A 297 23.23 -15.71 6.52
CA HIS A 297 23.75 -15.82 7.87
C HIS A 297 23.68 -17.28 8.39
N PRO A 298 24.81 -17.86 8.86
CA PRO A 298 24.77 -19.12 9.60
C PRO A 298 23.94 -19.00 10.88
N PRO A 299 23.15 -20.02 11.24
CA PRO A 299 23.01 -21.30 10.57
C PRO A 299 21.90 -21.33 9.50
N PHE A 300 21.25 -20.18 9.15
CA PHE A 300 20.11 -20.10 8.25
C PHE A 300 20.50 -20.12 6.75
N ASP A 301 21.77 -20.10 6.42
CA ASP A 301 22.32 -20.42 5.10
C ASP A 301 22.04 -21.88 4.71
N ARG A 302 21.75 -22.76 5.67
CA ARG A 302 21.48 -24.19 5.48
C ARG A 302 20.00 -24.49 5.40
N LEU A 303 19.62 -25.25 4.37
CA LEU A 303 18.23 -25.64 4.12
C LEU A 303 17.65 -26.51 5.25
N ASP A 304 18.41 -27.51 5.73
CA ASP A 304 17.96 -28.42 6.78
C ASP A 304 17.67 -27.69 8.11
N VAL A 305 18.40 -26.62 8.41
CA VAL A 305 18.12 -25.73 9.55
C VAL A 305 16.82 -24.97 9.34
N ARG A 306 16.62 -24.36 8.17
CA ARG A 306 15.37 -23.63 7.88
C ARG A 306 14.14 -24.53 7.90
N GLN A 307 14.27 -25.76 7.38
CA GLN A 307 13.21 -26.78 7.46
C GLN A 307 12.89 -27.17 8.91
N ALA A 308 13.90 -27.33 9.75
CA ALA A 308 13.70 -27.58 11.19
C ALA A 308 12.96 -26.41 11.86
N MET A 309 13.34 -25.16 11.54
CA MET A 309 12.70 -23.97 12.09
C MET A 309 11.24 -23.85 11.63
N ASP A 310 10.91 -24.14 10.37
CA ASP A 310 9.53 -24.15 9.85
C ASP A 310 8.65 -25.15 10.64
N MET A 311 9.16 -26.36 10.91
CA MET A 311 8.46 -27.37 11.71
C MET A 311 8.32 -26.99 13.21
N ALA A 312 9.10 -26.06 13.69
CA ALA A 312 9.09 -25.60 15.08
C ALA A 312 8.16 -24.39 15.33
N VAL A 313 7.42 -23.93 14.33
CA VAL A 313 6.48 -22.81 14.48
C VAL A 313 5.06 -23.34 14.74
N ASN A 314 4.54 -23.08 15.95
CA ASN A 314 3.14 -23.41 16.29
C ASN A 314 2.21 -22.33 15.73
N LYS A 315 1.91 -22.41 14.42
CA LYS A 315 1.07 -21.42 13.75
C LYS A 315 -0.33 -21.32 14.35
N GLN A 316 -0.93 -22.43 14.77
CA GLN A 316 -2.27 -22.43 15.39
C GLN A 316 -2.29 -21.64 16.69
N ALA A 317 -1.29 -21.83 17.55
CA ALA A 317 -1.18 -21.09 18.80
C ALA A 317 -0.96 -19.57 18.52
N ILE A 318 -0.16 -19.24 17.50
CA ILE A 318 0.06 -17.86 17.07
C ILE A 318 -1.25 -17.24 16.56
N ILE A 319 -2.02 -17.93 15.71
CA ILE A 319 -3.32 -17.44 15.23
C ILE A 319 -4.25 -17.14 16.41
N GLN A 320 -4.36 -18.05 17.37
CA GLN A 320 -5.22 -17.86 18.54
C GLN A 320 -4.78 -16.69 19.41
N ALA A 321 -3.48 -16.56 19.69
CA ALA A 321 -2.98 -15.54 20.62
C ALA A 321 -2.85 -14.16 19.99
N VAL A 322 -2.37 -14.08 18.74
CA VAL A 322 -1.99 -12.82 18.09
C VAL A 322 -3.11 -12.28 17.20
N TYR A 323 -3.77 -13.16 16.41
CA TYR A 323 -4.80 -12.74 15.44
C TYR A 323 -6.22 -12.96 15.97
N GLN A 324 -6.40 -13.80 16.98
CA GLN A 324 -7.70 -14.21 17.49
C GLN A 324 -8.60 -14.70 16.35
N ASP A 325 -9.80 -14.16 16.19
CA ASP A 325 -10.72 -14.54 15.10
C ASP A 325 -10.44 -13.79 13.78
N ALA A 326 -9.41 -12.94 13.73
CA ALA A 326 -9.12 -12.10 12.58
C ALA A 326 -7.97 -12.64 11.69
N GLY A 327 -7.66 -13.94 11.78
CA GLY A 327 -6.58 -14.55 10.98
C GLY A 327 -6.82 -16.03 10.69
N GLN A 328 -6.12 -16.51 9.66
CA GLN A 328 -6.04 -17.93 9.31
C GLN A 328 -4.59 -18.32 9.06
N VAL A 329 -4.27 -19.60 9.27
CA VAL A 329 -2.92 -20.13 9.01
C VAL A 329 -2.56 -19.97 7.54
N ALA A 330 -1.38 -19.42 7.27
CA ALA A 330 -0.82 -19.36 5.94
C ALA A 330 0.04 -20.60 5.64
N VAL A 331 -0.17 -21.18 4.48
CA VAL A 331 0.59 -22.32 3.95
C VAL A 331 1.55 -21.88 2.85
N ASN A 332 1.20 -20.85 2.12
CA ASN A 332 1.85 -20.38 0.91
C ASN A 332 2.33 -18.93 1.05
N ALA A 333 3.22 -18.51 0.17
CA ALA A 333 3.82 -17.18 0.14
C ALA A 333 2.91 -16.08 -0.43
N MET A 334 1.65 -16.39 -0.72
CA MET A 334 0.63 -15.45 -1.17
C MET A 334 -0.74 -15.84 -0.60
N PRO A 335 -1.72 -14.92 -0.54
CA PRO A 335 -3.05 -15.23 0.00
C PRO A 335 -3.86 -16.16 -0.94
N PRO A 336 -4.80 -16.95 -0.39
CA PRO A 336 -5.64 -17.86 -1.17
C PRO A 336 -6.54 -17.17 -2.20
N THR A 337 -6.77 -15.87 -2.06
CA THR A 337 -7.52 -15.05 -3.02
C THR A 337 -6.73 -14.68 -4.27
N GLN A 338 -5.42 -14.98 -4.30
CA GLN A 338 -4.60 -14.77 -5.49
C GLN A 338 -4.88 -15.85 -6.53
N TRP A 339 -5.12 -15.44 -7.77
CA TRP A 339 -5.61 -16.32 -8.84
C TRP A 339 -4.64 -17.44 -9.26
N SER A 340 -3.36 -17.36 -8.91
CA SER A 340 -2.36 -18.41 -9.17
C SER A 340 -2.01 -19.24 -7.93
N TYR A 341 -2.77 -19.08 -6.82
CA TYR A 341 -2.50 -19.79 -5.57
C TYR A 341 -2.48 -21.32 -5.78
N ASP A 342 -1.40 -21.97 -5.36
CA ASP A 342 -1.29 -23.43 -5.43
C ASP A 342 -1.94 -24.09 -4.19
N THR A 343 -3.14 -24.63 -4.40
CA THR A 343 -3.90 -25.33 -3.35
C THR A 343 -3.35 -26.72 -3.01
N SER A 344 -2.43 -27.25 -3.82
CA SER A 344 -1.81 -28.56 -3.59
C SER A 344 -0.77 -28.54 -2.48
N LEU A 345 -0.18 -27.38 -2.20
CA LEU A 345 0.83 -27.20 -1.16
C LEU A 345 0.25 -27.50 0.22
N LYS A 346 1.06 -28.19 1.02
CA LYS A 346 0.73 -28.54 2.41
C LYS A 346 1.68 -27.85 3.35
N ASP A 347 1.18 -27.52 4.53
CA ASP A 347 2.01 -26.94 5.58
C ASP A 347 2.93 -28.00 6.19
N ALA A 348 4.07 -27.55 6.72
CA ALA A 348 4.91 -28.41 7.53
C ALA A 348 4.16 -28.78 8.83
N PRO A 349 4.18 -30.04 9.26
CA PRO A 349 3.58 -30.41 10.53
C PRO A 349 4.36 -29.75 11.69
N PHE A 350 3.65 -29.25 12.69
CA PHE A 350 4.29 -28.78 13.91
C PHE A 350 4.87 -29.96 14.69
N ASP A 351 6.19 -30.10 14.69
CA ASP A 351 6.92 -31.19 15.37
C ASP A 351 8.24 -30.66 15.94
N PRO A 352 8.19 -30.05 17.13
CA PRO A 352 9.40 -29.50 17.76
C PRO A 352 10.42 -30.58 18.16
N ALA A 353 9.99 -31.84 18.39
CA ALA A 353 10.90 -32.91 18.74
C ALA A 353 11.76 -33.31 17.53
N LYS A 354 11.12 -33.48 16.37
CA LYS A 354 11.81 -33.73 15.10
C LYS A 354 12.67 -32.53 14.70
N ALA A 355 12.19 -31.31 14.84
CA ALA A 355 12.96 -30.09 14.59
C ALA A 355 14.27 -30.07 15.40
N ARG A 356 14.20 -30.37 16.72
CA ARG A 356 15.39 -30.46 17.58
C ARG A 356 16.38 -31.53 17.11
N GLN A 357 15.88 -32.68 16.69
CA GLN A 357 16.71 -33.75 16.13
C GLN A 357 17.42 -33.30 14.84
N MET A 358 16.69 -32.65 13.94
CA MET A 358 17.26 -32.12 12.68
C MET A 358 18.34 -31.08 12.96
N LEU A 359 18.11 -30.14 13.88
CA LEU A 359 19.12 -29.14 14.27
C LEU A 359 20.38 -29.79 14.84
N LYS A 360 20.24 -30.83 15.66
CA LYS A 360 21.38 -31.59 16.19
C LYS A 360 22.14 -32.30 15.06
N GLN A 361 21.43 -32.93 14.11
CA GLN A 361 22.07 -33.58 12.95
C GLN A 361 22.74 -32.57 12.03
N ALA A 362 22.18 -31.38 11.93
CA ALA A 362 22.80 -30.25 11.25
C ALA A 362 24.03 -29.68 11.97
N GLY A 363 24.37 -30.16 13.17
CA GLY A 363 25.52 -29.68 13.94
C GLY A 363 25.31 -28.31 14.58
N VAL A 364 24.08 -27.85 14.75
CA VAL A 364 23.77 -26.62 15.49
C VAL A 364 24.07 -26.87 16.97
N LYS A 365 24.95 -26.05 17.55
CA LYS A 365 25.37 -26.19 18.93
C LYS A 365 24.29 -25.69 19.88
N GLU A 366 24.12 -26.38 21.03
CA GLU A 366 23.29 -25.90 22.12
C GLU A 366 23.77 -24.52 22.59
N GLY A 367 22.84 -23.59 22.80
CA GLY A 367 23.16 -22.21 23.18
C GLY A 367 23.57 -21.30 22.02
N THR A 368 23.46 -21.74 20.75
CA THR A 368 23.69 -20.87 19.59
C THR A 368 22.82 -19.60 19.71
N GLU A 369 23.47 -18.44 19.74
CA GLU A 369 22.77 -17.17 19.83
C GLU A 369 22.23 -16.78 18.46
N ILE A 370 20.95 -16.35 18.42
CA ILE A 370 20.28 -15.83 17.23
C ILE A 370 19.46 -14.60 17.59
N THR A 371 19.30 -13.69 16.64
CA THR A 371 18.43 -12.51 16.77
C THR A 371 17.10 -12.74 16.06
N LEU A 372 16.01 -12.48 16.77
CA LEU A 372 14.67 -12.43 16.22
C LEU A 372 14.19 -10.98 16.22
N TRP A 373 14.03 -10.41 15.03
CA TRP A 373 13.62 -9.03 14.89
C TRP A 373 12.10 -8.92 14.87
N ALA A 374 11.55 -8.09 15.77
CA ALA A 374 10.13 -7.84 15.90
C ALA A 374 9.79 -6.42 15.47
N MET A 375 8.79 -6.29 14.59
CA MET A 375 8.30 -4.98 14.13
C MET A 375 7.77 -4.15 15.32
N PRO A 376 8.07 -2.85 15.39
CA PRO A 376 7.57 -1.96 16.44
C PRO A 376 6.13 -1.49 16.19
N VAL A 377 5.62 -1.71 14.97
CA VAL A 377 4.32 -1.20 14.49
C VAL A 377 3.32 -2.34 14.29
N GLN A 378 2.06 -2.03 14.49
CA GLN A 378 0.94 -2.89 14.12
C GLN A 378 0.72 -2.80 12.60
N ARG A 379 0.55 -3.95 11.96
CA ARG A 379 0.20 -4.07 10.54
C ARG A 379 -0.96 -5.05 10.35
N PRO A 380 -1.73 -4.96 9.25
CA PRO A 380 -2.79 -5.94 8.97
C PRO A 380 -2.30 -7.37 9.06
N TYR A 381 -1.15 -7.64 8.45
CA TYR A 381 -0.55 -8.97 8.42
C TYR A 381 0.13 -9.41 9.73
N ASN A 382 0.29 -8.52 10.71
CA ASN A 382 0.76 -8.86 12.06
C ASN A 382 0.28 -7.81 13.08
N PRO A 383 -0.80 -8.08 13.82
CA PRO A 383 -1.37 -7.14 14.78
C PRO A 383 -0.59 -7.01 16.08
N ASN A 384 0.33 -7.95 16.38
CA ASN A 384 1.17 -7.90 17.59
C ASN A 384 2.47 -8.69 17.41
N ALA A 385 3.43 -8.09 16.71
CA ALA A 385 4.72 -8.73 16.44
C ALA A 385 5.54 -8.99 17.70
N LYS A 386 5.39 -8.17 18.74
CA LYS A 386 6.06 -8.39 20.04
C LYS A 386 5.61 -9.70 20.68
N LEU A 387 4.29 -9.91 20.79
CA LEU A 387 3.75 -11.15 21.36
C LEU A 387 4.15 -12.36 20.53
N MET A 388 4.09 -12.25 19.20
CA MET A 388 4.55 -13.33 18.31
C MET A 388 6.02 -13.66 18.54
N ALA A 389 6.90 -12.66 18.65
CA ALA A 389 8.32 -12.86 18.92
C ALA A 389 8.58 -13.51 20.28
N GLU A 390 7.84 -13.13 21.33
CA GLU A 390 7.94 -13.73 22.67
C GLU A 390 7.52 -15.21 22.66
N MET A 391 6.47 -15.57 21.90
CA MET A 391 6.05 -16.97 21.70
C MET A 391 7.12 -17.79 20.99
N LEU A 392 7.64 -17.27 19.87
CA LEU A 392 8.71 -17.92 19.11
C LEU A 392 10.00 -18.06 19.93
N GLN A 393 10.39 -17.02 20.67
CA GLN A 393 11.54 -17.07 21.58
C GLN A 393 11.40 -18.20 22.61
N ALA A 394 10.22 -18.31 23.24
CA ALA A 394 9.96 -19.36 24.23
C ALA A 394 10.08 -20.76 23.61
N ASP A 395 9.57 -20.97 22.40
CA ASP A 395 9.62 -22.27 21.73
C ASP A 395 11.03 -22.59 21.20
N TRP A 396 11.72 -21.64 20.58
CA TRP A 396 13.04 -21.87 20.03
C TRP A 396 14.14 -21.98 21.07
N ASN A 397 13.98 -21.35 22.24
CA ASN A 397 14.86 -21.62 23.38
C ASN A 397 14.78 -23.09 23.84
N LYS A 398 13.60 -23.75 23.76
CA LYS A 398 13.45 -25.19 24.03
C LYS A 398 14.14 -26.06 22.98
N LEU A 399 14.37 -25.56 21.78
CA LEU A 399 15.13 -26.26 20.73
C LEU A 399 16.65 -26.21 20.93
N GLY A 400 17.14 -25.37 21.84
CA GLY A 400 18.55 -25.20 22.14
C GLY A 400 19.17 -23.91 21.64
N PHE A 401 18.40 -22.99 21.08
CA PHE A 401 18.88 -21.65 20.75
C PHE A 401 18.88 -20.74 21.98
N LYS A 402 19.64 -19.66 21.90
CA LYS A 402 19.55 -18.49 22.78
C LYS A 402 19.03 -17.32 21.95
N VAL A 403 17.70 -17.15 21.98
CA VAL A 403 17.01 -16.15 21.14
C VAL A 403 17.00 -14.79 21.79
N ARG A 404 17.49 -13.77 21.12
CA ARG A 404 17.42 -12.37 21.53
C ARG A 404 16.46 -11.60 20.63
N ILE A 405 15.39 -11.06 21.22
CA ILE A 405 14.43 -10.20 20.49
C ILE A 405 15.06 -8.81 20.30
N VAL A 406 14.96 -8.30 19.06
CA VAL A 406 15.47 -6.98 18.65
C VAL A 406 14.33 -6.20 17.99
N SER A 407 14.26 -4.91 18.29
CA SER A 407 13.30 -4.00 17.65
C SER A 407 13.96 -2.63 17.46
N TYR A 408 13.61 -1.95 16.38
CA TYR A 408 14.06 -0.60 16.04
C TYR A 408 12.85 0.24 15.67
N GLU A 409 13.01 1.57 15.58
CA GLU A 409 12.02 2.42 14.92
C GLU A 409 11.73 1.89 13.50
N TRP A 410 10.49 2.06 12.99
CA TRP A 410 10.05 1.34 11.79
C TRP A 410 10.91 1.61 10.55
N GLY A 411 11.25 2.85 10.28
CA GLY A 411 12.11 3.19 9.15
C GLY A 411 13.51 2.60 9.25
N GLU A 412 14.08 2.64 10.45
CA GLU A 412 15.39 2.04 10.75
C GLU A 412 15.33 0.51 10.70
N TYR A 413 14.22 -0.09 11.16
CA TYR A 413 13.95 -1.53 11.06
C TYR A 413 14.04 -2.00 9.60
N LEU A 414 13.31 -1.34 8.70
CA LEU A 414 13.31 -1.67 7.28
C LEU A 414 14.69 -1.46 6.63
N LYS A 415 15.35 -0.34 6.93
CA LYS A 415 16.67 -0.02 6.41
C LYS A 415 17.71 -1.08 6.78
N ARG A 416 17.76 -1.48 8.04
CA ARG A 416 18.70 -2.49 8.54
C ARG A 416 18.38 -3.90 8.01
N MET A 417 17.11 -4.24 7.84
CA MET A 417 16.73 -5.50 7.20
C MET A 417 17.20 -5.56 5.74
N LYS A 418 17.09 -4.46 4.99
CA LYS A 418 17.62 -4.37 3.61
C LYS A 418 19.14 -4.58 3.56
N SER A 419 19.86 -4.14 4.60
CA SER A 419 21.30 -4.35 4.75
C SER A 419 21.65 -5.75 5.24
N GLY A 420 20.65 -6.59 5.58
CA GLY A 420 20.88 -7.97 6.03
C GLY A 420 21.44 -8.11 7.44
N GLU A 421 21.18 -7.16 8.35
CA GLU A 421 21.74 -7.21 9.72
C GLU A 421 21.02 -8.21 10.65
N HIS A 422 19.84 -8.70 10.27
CA HIS A 422 19.06 -9.67 11.04
C HIS A 422 19.47 -11.12 10.75
N ASP A 423 19.24 -12.00 11.72
CA ASP A 423 19.27 -13.45 11.48
C ASP A 423 17.88 -13.93 11.07
N ILE A 424 16.85 -13.53 11.82
CA ILE A 424 15.44 -13.81 11.55
C ILE A 424 14.65 -12.54 11.75
N ALA A 425 13.66 -12.28 10.90
CA ALA A 425 12.78 -11.13 11.04
C ALA A 425 11.30 -11.49 10.88
N LEU A 426 10.45 -10.86 11.70
CA LEU A 426 9.00 -10.86 11.52
C LEU A 426 8.64 -9.72 10.58
N ILE A 427 8.03 -10.05 9.47
CA ILE A 427 7.62 -9.09 8.45
C ILE A 427 6.35 -9.59 7.74
N GLY A 428 5.85 -8.86 6.81
CA GLY A 428 4.75 -9.28 5.97
C GLY A 428 4.57 -8.36 4.78
N TRP A 429 3.57 -8.65 4.00
CA TRP A 429 3.21 -7.91 2.81
C TRP A 429 1.70 -7.78 2.69
N THR A 430 1.23 -6.63 2.26
CA THR A 430 -0.11 -6.47 1.69
C THR A 430 0.09 -6.24 0.21
N GLY A 431 -0.61 -7.00 -0.63
CA GLY A 431 -0.46 -6.88 -2.08
C GLY A 431 -0.85 -5.48 -2.56
N ASP A 432 -0.05 -4.92 -3.45
CA ASP A 432 -0.24 -3.58 -4.00
C ASP A 432 -1.02 -3.59 -5.31
N ASN A 433 -1.05 -4.75 -5.96
CA ASN A 433 -1.81 -5.00 -7.18
C ASN A 433 -2.28 -6.46 -7.23
N GLY A 434 -3.14 -6.79 -8.18
CA GLY A 434 -3.74 -8.12 -8.32
C GLY A 434 -2.88 -9.15 -9.03
N ASP A 435 -1.64 -8.83 -9.42
CA ASP A 435 -0.76 -9.76 -10.13
C ASP A 435 0.10 -10.59 -9.17
N PRO A 436 0.30 -11.91 -9.42
CA PRO A 436 1.17 -12.75 -8.59
C PRO A 436 2.64 -12.29 -8.54
N ASP A 437 3.10 -11.54 -9.53
CA ASP A 437 4.45 -10.97 -9.54
C ASP A 437 4.70 -10.03 -8.37
N ASN A 438 3.66 -9.34 -7.89
CA ASN A 438 3.74 -8.49 -6.68
C ASN A 438 4.08 -9.27 -5.40
N TRP A 439 3.88 -10.58 -5.42
CA TRP A 439 4.25 -11.50 -4.34
C TRP A 439 5.58 -12.21 -4.66
N LEU A 440 5.61 -12.95 -5.76
CA LEU A 440 6.72 -13.84 -6.05
C LEU A 440 7.94 -13.10 -6.61
N GLY A 441 7.74 -12.18 -7.53
CA GLY A 441 8.82 -11.36 -8.08
C GLY A 441 9.32 -10.32 -7.09
N THR A 442 8.41 -9.52 -6.53
CA THR A 442 8.74 -8.38 -5.67
C THR A 442 9.37 -8.77 -4.33
N LEU A 443 9.01 -9.95 -3.76
CA LEU A 443 9.45 -10.33 -2.42
C LEU A 443 10.59 -11.36 -2.41
N PHE A 444 10.72 -12.21 -3.43
CA PHE A 444 11.59 -13.38 -3.34
C PHE A 444 12.54 -13.56 -4.51
N SER A 445 12.47 -12.72 -5.56
CA SER A 445 13.45 -12.77 -6.64
C SER A 445 14.84 -12.31 -6.17
N CYS A 446 15.88 -12.77 -6.84
CA CYS A 446 17.26 -12.29 -6.61
C CYS A 446 17.35 -10.76 -6.82
N GLY A 447 16.63 -10.23 -7.79
CA GLY A 447 16.60 -8.78 -8.07
C GLY A 447 15.96 -7.95 -6.98
N ALA A 448 15.18 -8.55 -6.07
CA ALA A 448 14.53 -7.87 -4.95
C ALA A 448 15.42 -7.79 -3.69
N ILE A 449 16.61 -8.39 -3.69
CA ILE A 449 17.60 -8.25 -2.59
C ILE A 449 18.04 -6.79 -2.48
N GLY A 450 18.10 -6.29 -1.24
CA GLY A 450 18.35 -4.86 -0.98
C GLY A 450 17.11 -3.96 -1.10
N SER A 451 15.94 -4.55 -1.49
CA SER A 451 14.64 -3.90 -1.54
C SER A 451 13.64 -4.61 -0.62
N ASN A 452 12.84 -5.54 -1.13
CA ASN A 452 11.77 -6.21 -0.38
C ASN A 452 12.06 -7.68 -0.07
N ASN A 453 13.13 -8.26 -0.61
CA ASN A 453 13.55 -9.62 -0.28
C ASN A 453 14.37 -9.64 1.01
N TYR A 454 13.66 -9.73 2.13
CA TYR A 454 14.27 -9.75 3.47
C TYR A 454 14.83 -11.12 3.88
N SER A 455 14.60 -12.16 3.10
CA SER A 455 15.29 -13.44 3.30
C SER A 455 16.69 -13.47 2.68
N LEU A 456 17.02 -12.51 1.83
CA LEU A 456 18.23 -12.42 1.02
C LEU A 456 18.50 -13.70 0.21
N TRP A 457 17.45 -14.52 0.02
CA TRP A 457 17.49 -15.74 -0.75
C TRP A 457 17.54 -15.44 -2.24
N CYS A 458 18.39 -16.18 -2.96
CA CYS A 458 18.51 -16.08 -4.41
C CYS A 458 18.62 -17.48 -5.00
N ASP A 459 17.67 -17.83 -5.87
CA ASP A 459 17.61 -19.12 -6.55
C ASP A 459 17.33 -18.92 -8.04
N ALA A 460 18.29 -19.30 -8.88
CA ALA A 460 18.22 -19.08 -10.33
C ALA A 460 17.06 -19.83 -11.00
N GLN A 461 16.66 -21.01 -10.48
CA GLN A 461 15.52 -21.76 -11.02
C GLN A 461 14.20 -21.04 -10.69
N TYR A 462 14.08 -20.53 -9.47
CA TYR A 462 12.94 -19.70 -9.06
C TYR A 462 12.83 -18.45 -9.92
N ASP A 463 13.92 -17.69 -10.06
CA ASP A 463 13.95 -16.47 -10.89
C ASP A 463 13.57 -16.73 -12.34
N THR A 464 14.04 -17.85 -12.91
CA THR A 464 13.66 -18.25 -14.27
C THR A 464 12.16 -18.44 -14.41
N LEU A 465 11.50 -19.08 -13.44
CA LEU A 465 10.05 -19.32 -13.44
C LEU A 465 9.27 -18.01 -13.33
N VAL A 466 9.64 -17.17 -12.39
CA VAL A 466 8.97 -15.88 -12.14
C VAL A 466 9.14 -14.94 -13.34
N ASN A 467 10.36 -14.80 -13.86
CA ASN A 467 10.63 -13.94 -15.02
C ASN A 467 9.92 -14.44 -16.28
N LYS A 468 9.87 -15.77 -16.51
CA LYS A 468 9.10 -16.33 -17.62
C LYS A 468 7.60 -16.06 -17.49
N ALA A 469 7.04 -16.16 -16.25
CA ALA A 469 5.64 -15.86 -16.00
C ALA A 469 5.27 -14.40 -16.31
N LYS A 470 6.20 -13.45 -16.16
CA LYS A 470 6.01 -12.05 -16.57
C LYS A 470 6.00 -11.85 -18.08
N GLN A 471 6.71 -12.70 -18.83
CA GLN A 471 6.85 -12.60 -20.28
C GLN A 471 5.75 -13.32 -21.06
N VAL A 472 4.86 -14.04 -20.39
CA VAL A 472 3.76 -14.78 -21.00
C VAL A 472 2.45 -14.05 -20.71
N THR A 473 1.63 -13.83 -21.73
CA THR A 473 0.31 -13.18 -21.59
C THR A 473 -0.82 -14.18 -21.32
N ASP A 474 -0.63 -15.44 -21.74
CA ASP A 474 -1.60 -16.52 -21.48
C ASP A 474 -1.71 -16.83 -20.00
N ARG A 475 -2.92 -16.72 -19.45
CA ARG A 475 -3.18 -16.84 -18.02
C ARG A 475 -2.90 -18.24 -17.46
N ASP A 476 -3.23 -19.29 -18.21
CA ASP A 476 -3.06 -20.67 -17.74
C ASP A 476 -1.58 -21.05 -17.69
N GLN A 477 -0.79 -20.60 -18.66
CA GLN A 477 0.66 -20.75 -18.64
C GLN A 477 1.27 -19.97 -17.47
N ARG A 478 0.81 -18.75 -17.19
CA ARG A 478 1.25 -17.97 -16.02
C ARG A 478 0.93 -18.69 -14.71
N ILE A 479 -0.29 -19.24 -14.56
CA ILE A 479 -0.68 -20.05 -13.40
C ILE A 479 0.32 -21.19 -13.20
N ALA A 480 0.59 -21.98 -14.23
CA ALA A 480 1.49 -23.12 -14.14
C ALA A 480 2.91 -22.73 -13.72
N LEU A 481 3.44 -21.63 -14.25
CA LEU A 481 4.77 -21.12 -13.91
C LEU A 481 4.85 -20.60 -12.47
N TYR A 482 3.84 -19.84 -12.04
CA TYR A 482 3.80 -19.35 -10.67
C TYR A 482 3.57 -20.46 -9.64
N GLN A 483 2.82 -21.50 -9.97
CA GLN A 483 2.67 -22.67 -9.09
C GLN A 483 4.01 -23.41 -8.93
N GLN A 484 4.77 -23.60 -10.00
CA GLN A 484 6.11 -24.17 -9.92
C GLN A 484 7.05 -23.29 -9.05
N ALA A 485 6.96 -21.98 -9.19
CA ALA A 485 7.73 -21.05 -8.34
C ALA A 485 7.35 -21.18 -6.86
N GLN A 486 6.06 -21.28 -6.54
CA GLN A 486 5.56 -21.49 -5.17
C GLN A 486 6.07 -22.82 -4.59
N GLN A 487 6.04 -23.91 -5.37
CA GLN A 487 6.58 -25.21 -4.98
C GLN A 487 8.10 -25.12 -4.69
N ARG A 488 8.84 -24.43 -5.56
CA ARG A 488 10.28 -24.22 -5.36
C ARG A 488 10.58 -23.45 -4.08
N LEU A 489 9.86 -22.36 -3.83
CA LEU A 489 9.99 -21.55 -2.63
C LEU A 489 9.67 -22.37 -1.37
N LYS A 490 8.58 -23.15 -1.39
CA LYS A 490 8.21 -24.06 -0.28
C LYS A 490 9.27 -25.12 -0.02
N GLN A 491 9.93 -25.65 -1.05
CA GLN A 491 11.04 -26.61 -0.91
C GLN A 491 12.29 -25.98 -0.29
N GLN A 492 12.59 -24.73 -0.62
CA GLN A 492 13.81 -24.03 -0.18
C GLN A 492 13.66 -23.29 1.16
N VAL A 493 12.44 -23.11 1.62
CA VAL A 493 12.11 -22.52 2.94
C VAL A 493 12.90 -21.24 3.27
N PRO A 494 12.93 -20.21 2.39
CA PRO A 494 13.55 -18.94 2.77
C PRO A 494 12.70 -18.18 3.78
N ILE A 495 11.42 -18.54 3.89
CA ILE A 495 10.46 -17.99 4.83
C ILE A 495 9.58 -19.09 5.43
N THR A 496 9.01 -18.82 6.61
CA THR A 496 7.83 -19.54 7.11
C THR A 496 6.60 -18.64 6.96
N PRO A 497 5.65 -18.91 6.05
CA PRO A 497 4.34 -18.27 6.05
C PRO A 497 3.61 -18.52 7.36
N VAL A 498 3.07 -17.48 8.00
CA VAL A 498 2.41 -17.63 9.32
C VAL A 498 0.91 -17.42 9.23
N ALA A 499 0.49 -16.29 8.67
CA ALA A 499 -0.92 -15.91 8.69
C ALA A 499 -1.35 -15.07 7.48
N HIS A 500 -2.62 -15.25 7.10
CA HIS A 500 -3.40 -14.26 6.35
C HIS A 500 -4.44 -13.68 7.30
N SER A 501 -4.50 -12.37 7.44
CA SER A 501 -5.47 -11.73 8.32
C SER A 501 -6.70 -11.24 7.56
N THR A 502 -7.80 -11.09 8.27
CA THR A 502 -8.98 -10.37 7.78
C THR A 502 -8.78 -8.87 7.98
N VAL A 503 -9.03 -8.07 6.96
CA VAL A 503 -9.06 -6.61 7.09
C VAL A 503 -10.38 -6.22 7.74
N ASN A 504 -10.29 -5.48 8.84
CA ASN A 504 -11.43 -4.93 9.57
C ASN A 504 -11.34 -3.41 9.55
N GLN A 505 -12.35 -2.76 8.98
CA GLN A 505 -12.42 -1.31 8.82
C GLN A 505 -13.55 -0.75 9.66
N PRO A 506 -13.27 -0.22 10.87
CA PRO A 506 -14.29 0.42 11.69
C PRO A 506 -14.57 1.84 11.20
N LEU A 507 -15.86 2.18 11.10
CA LEU A 507 -16.30 3.51 10.71
C LEU A 507 -17.63 3.86 11.38
N SER A 508 -17.98 5.16 11.41
CA SER A 508 -19.28 5.65 11.86
C SER A 508 -20.40 5.10 10.96
N ALA A 509 -21.55 4.79 11.52
CA ALA A 509 -22.73 4.34 10.78
C ALA A 509 -23.22 5.38 9.74
N ASN A 510 -22.86 6.67 9.94
CA ASN A 510 -23.19 7.76 9.03
C ASN A 510 -22.33 7.79 7.76
N VAL A 511 -21.21 7.08 7.73
CA VAL A 511 -20.35 7.00 6.53
C VAL A 511 -20.98 6.05 5.53
N LYS A 512 -21.18 6.53 4.29
CA LYS A 512 -21.76 5.74 3.19
C LYS A 512 -20.76 5.56 2.06
N ASP A 513 -20.96 4.51 1.30
CA ASP A 513 -20.18 4.19 0.10
C ASP A 513 -18.67 3.98 0.34
N PHE A 514 -18.21 3.81 1.58
CA PHE A 514 -16.85 3.39 1.85
C PHE A 514 -16.66 1.94 1.39
N LYS A 515 -15.60 1.68 0.63
CA LYS A 515 -15.23 0.32 0.15
C LYS A 515 -13.90 -0.07 0.75
N VAL A 516 -13.86 -1.20 1.42
CA VAL A 516 -12.60 -1.76 1.91
C VAL A 516 -11.77 -2.20 0.71
N SER A 517 -10.56 -1.67 0.61
CA SER A 517 -9.64 -2.05 -0.46
C SER A 517 -8.93 -3.37 -0.12
N PRO A 518 -8.86 -4.35 -1.03
CA PRO A 518 -8.05 -5.55 -0.83
C PRO A 518 -6.57 -5.22 -0.61
N PHE A 519 -6.10 -4.09 -1.15
CA PHE A 519 -4.74 -3.60 -1.00
C PHE A 519 -4.51 -2.79 0.28
N GLY A 520 -5.48 -2.73 1.19
CA GLY A 520 -5.38 -1.97 2.43
C GLY A 520 -5.36 -0.44 2.26
N ARG A 521 -5.72 0.08 1.08
CA ARG A 521 -5.77 1.52 0.81
C ARG A 521 -7.05 2.16 1.32
N ASN A 522 -6.96 3.40 1.78
CA ASN A 522 -8.10 4.18 2.24
C ASN A 522 -8.52 5.21 1.18
N VAL A 523 -9.47 4.84 0.32
CA VAL A 523 -9.95 5.67 -0.81
C VAL A 523 -11.22 6.40 -0.42
N PHE A 524 -11.16 7.74 -0.34
CA PHE A 524 -12.28 8.59 0.06
C PHE A 524 -13.07 9.17 -1.12
N SER A 525 -12.61 8.98 -2.34
CA SER A 525 -13.35 9.33 -3.56
C SER A 525 -14.70 8.58 -3.60
N GLY A 526 -15.81 9.29 -3.74
CA GLY A 526 -17.16 8.74 -3.76
C GLY A 526 -17.75 8.37 -2.39
N VAL A 527 -17.02 8.57 -1.30
CA VAL A 527 -17.54 8.42 0.08
C VAL A 527 -18.39 9.62 0.45
N SER A 528 -19.49 9.40 1.15
CA SER A 528 -20.33 10.46 1.71
C SER A 528 -20.56 10.24 3.21
N ILE A 529 -21.05 11.29 3.87
CA ILE A 529 -21.44 11.28 5.27
C ILE A 529 -22.83 11.91 5.40
N ASP A 530 -23.74 11.25 6.13
CA ASP A 530 -25.10 11.70 6.40
C ASP A 530 -25.16 12.59 7.65
#